data_665140b1c6bf8f9b9ea925fa751db412
#
_entry.id   665140b1c6bf8f9b9ea925fa751db412
#
_cell.length_a   1.000
_cell.length_b   1.000
_cell.length_c   1.000
_cell.angle_alpha   90.00
_cell.angle_beta   90.00
_cell.angle_gamma   90.00
#
_symmetry.space_group_name_H-M   'P 1'
#
loop_
_entity.id
_entity.type
_entity.pdbx_description
1 polymer ?
#
loop_
_entity_poly.entity_id
_entity_poly.type
_entity_poly.pdbx_seq_one_letter_code
_entity_poly.pdbx_strand_id
1 'polypeptide(L)'
;ALPMIDILLKNFENPDEVRKFEKGKFELVKLPSMTIGRATYKPGWKWSDDISPLSGTDFCEVEHLGMVISGSATVDFQDGKIHTVKSGDIFYVSSKPHDSWVLGDEEYVSIHFLGAEDYAD
;
A
#
# COMPACT_ATOMS: atom_id res chain seq x y z
N ALA A 1 13.34 -19.03 -24.49
CA ALA A 1 13.55 -17.58 -24.26
C ALA A 1 12.23 -16.85 -24.27
N LEU A 2 12.07 -15.89 -23.38
CA LEU A 2 10.89 -15.03 -23.38
C LEU A 2 10.94 -14.11 -24.59
N PRO A 3 9.79 -13.83 -25.25
CA PRO A 3 9.76 -12.87 -26.33
C PRO A 3 10.18 -11.50 -25.83
N MET A 4 10.90 -10.75 -26.65
CA MET A 4 11.24 -9.38 -26.34
C MET A 4 9.97 -8.52 -26.43
N ILE A 5 9.73 -7.74 -25.38
CA ILE A 5 8.60 -6.80 -25.32
C ILE A 5 9.18 -5.40 -25.52
N ASP A 6 8.78 -4.73 -26.59
CA ASP A 6 9.23 -3.37 -26.85
C ASP A 6 8.55 -2.38 -25.91
N ILE A 7 7.27 -2.58 -25.65
CA ILE A 7 6.49 -1.71 -24.76
C ILE A 7 5.34 -2.51 -24.16
N LEU A 8 5.03 -2.21 -22.90
CA LEU A 8 3.88 -2.77 -22.20
C LEU A 8 3.15 -1.64 -21.49
N LEU A 9 1.87 -1.47 -21.79
CA LEU A 9 1.04 -0.44 -21.18
C LEU A 9 -0.03 -1.10 -20.33
N LYS A 10 -0.12 -0.67 -19.07
CA LYS A 10 -1.14 -1.11 -18.12
C LYS A 10 -1.66 0.08 -17.34
N ASN A 11 -2.80 -0.07 -16.69
CA ASN A 11 -3.32 0.96 -15.79
C ASN A 11 -4.12 0.31 -14.66
N PHE A 12 -4.34 1.04 -13.58
CA PHE A 12 -5.04 0.53 -12.39
C PHE A 12 -6.55 0.40 -12.57
N GLU A 13 -7.11 0.93 -13.65
CA GLU A 13 -8.54 0.74 -13.94
C GLU A 13 -8.81 -0.67 -14.45
N ASN A 14 -7.76 -1.40 -14.85
CA ASN A 14 -7.83 -2.78 -15.30
C ASN A 14 -6.69 -3.58 -14.65
N PRO A 15 -6.72 -3.75 -13.31
CA PRO A 15 -5.62 -4.36 -12.58
C PRO A 15 -5.53 -5.87 -12.84
N ASP A 16 -4.32 -6.42 -12.65
CA ASP A 16 -4.10 -7.87 -12.74
C ASP A 16 -4.66 -8.61 -11.53
N GLU A 17 -4.70 -7.95 -10.38
CA GLU A 17 -5.20 -8.53 -9.14
C GLU A 17 -5.79 -7.42 -8.27
N VAL A 18 -6.86 -7.73 -7.53
CA VAL A 18 -7.44 -6.83 -6.54
C VAL A 18 -7.59 -7.58 -5.23
N ARG A 19 -7.06 -7.00 -4.16
CA ARG A 19 -7.22 -7.49 -2.79
C ARG A 19 -8.14 -6.54 -2.07
N LYS A 20 -9.37 -6.99 -1.80
CA LYS A 20 -10.38 -6.17 -1.13
C LYS A 20 -10.44 -6.53 0.35
N PHE A 21 -10.67 -5.51 1.16
CA PHE A 21 -10.87 -5.66 2.60
C PHE A 21 -11.82 -4.57 3.07
N GLU A 22 -12.21 -4.63 4.31
CA GLU A 22 -13.08 -3.61 4.88
C GLU A 22 -12.37 -2.25 4.83
N LYS A 23 -13.08 -1.24 4.34
CA LYS A 23 -12.62 0.15 4.21
C LYS A 23 -11.51 0.36 3.20
N GLY A 24 -11.32 -0.55 2.24
CA GLY A 24 -10.36 -0.29 1.20
C GLY A 24 -10.07 -1.43 0.27
N LYS A 25 -9.09 -1.18 -0.60
CA LYS A 25 -8.60 -2.17 -1.56
C LYS A 25 -7.15 -1.89 -1.91
N PHE A 26 -6.49 -2.91 -2.40
CA PHE A 26 -5.13 -2.83 -2.92
C PHE A 26 -5.12 -3.50 -4.29
N GLU A 27 -4.84 -2.72 -5.31
CA GLU A 27 -4.83 -3.18 -6.71
C GLU A 27 -3.39 -3.38 -7.15
N LEU A 28 -3.15 -4.45 -7.91
CA LEU A 28 -1.82 -4.80 -8.40
C LEU A 28 -1.78 -4.81 -9.91
N VAL A 29 -0.73 -4.23 -10.45
CA VAL A 29 -0.38 -4.26 -11.87
C VAL A 29 0.99 -4.93 -11.98
N LYS A 30 1.05 -6.02 -12.74
CA LYS A 30 2.27 -6.83 -12.86
C LYS A 30 3.00 -6.47 -14.15
N LEU A 31 4.25 -6.02 -14.00
CA LEU A 31 5.16 -5.70 -15.09
C LEU A 31 6.32 -6.70 -15.07
N PRO A 32 7.08 -6.84 -16.17
CA PRO A 32 8.16 -7.84 -16.21
C PRO A 32 9.19 -7.71 -15.10
N SER A 33 9.50 -6.50 -14.66
CA SER A 33 10.56 -6.25 -13.68
C SER A 33 10.05 -5.99 -12.27
N MET A 34 8.76 -5.67 -12.09
CA MET A 34 8.21 -5.34 -10.79
C MET A 34 6.70 -5.37 -10.80
N THR A 35 6.12 -5.55 -9.62
CA THR A 35 4.69 -5.38 -9.40
C THR A 35 4.47 -4.04 -8.71
N ILE A 36 3.53 -3.26 -9.22
CA ILE A 36 3.18 -1.94 -8.67
C ILE A 36 1.80 -2.04 -8.07
N GLY A 37 1.64 -1.50 -6.86
CA GLY A 37 0.36 -1.50 -6.16
C GLY A 37 -0.23 -0.11 -6.03
N ARG A 38 -1.56 -0.05 -6.02
CA ARG A 38 -2.31 1.17 -5.66
C ARG A 38 -3.18 0.86 -4.46
N ALA A 39 -2.88 1.51 -3.34
CA ALA A 39 -3.70 1.47 -2.15
C ALA A 39 -4.80 2.53 -2.24
N THR A 40 -6.02 2.16 -1.90
CA THR A 40 -7.15 3.10 -1.79
C THR A 40 -7.85 2.77 -0.47
N TYR A 41 -7.72 3.66 0.51
CA TYR A 41 -8.25 3.45 1.85
C TYR A 41 -9.24 4.55 2.21
N LYS A 42 -10.37 4.15 2.76
CA LYS A 42 -11.41 5.08 3.21
C LYS A 42 -11.04 5.67 4.57
N PRO A 43 -11.60 6.83 4.93
CA PRO A 43 -11.49 7.33 6.29
C PRO A 43 -11.91 6.26 7.30
N GLY A 44 -11.14 6.14 8.38
CA GLY A 44 -11.37 5.12 9.40
C GLY A 44 -10.58 3.82 9.19
N TRP A 45 -9.95 3.64 8.03
CA TRP A 45 -9.11 2.46 7.82
C TRP A 45 -7.92 2.49 8.79
N LYS A 46 -7.63 1.31 9.35
CA LYS A 46 -6.47 1.10 10.23
C LYS A 46 -5.93 -0.29 9.96
N TRP A 47 -4.63 -0.40 9.72
CA TRP A 47 -4.01 -1.67 9.34
C TRP A 47 -4.28 -2.77 10.36
N SER A 48 -4.10 -2.48 11.66
CA SER A 48 -4.28 -3.46 12.73
C SER A 48 -5.73 -3.93 12.89
N ASP A 49 -6.71 -3.16 12.41
CA ASP A 49 -8.12 -3.55 12.43
C ASP A 49 -8.54 -4.26 11.14
N ASP A 50 -8.11 -3.74 9.99
CA ASP A 50 -8.67 -4.09 8.69
C ASP A 50 -7.80 -5.08 7.89
N ILE A 51 -6.50 -5.10 8.10
CA ILE A 51 -5.57 -6.00 7.40
C ILE A 51 -5.04 -7.11 8.30
N SER A 52 -4.78 -6.81 9.56
CA SER A 52 -4.26 -7.79 10.51
C SER A 52 -5.00 -9.14 10.49
N PRO A 53 -6.35 -9.16 10.45
CA PRO A 53 -7.08 -10.42 10.40
C PRO A 53 -6.78 -11.27 9.15
N LEU A 54 -6.36 -10.62 8.06
CA LEU A 54 -6.03 -11.31 6.80
C LEU A 54 -4.57 -11.76 6.77
N SER A 55 -3.67 -11.01 7.40
CA SER A 55 -2.23 -11.24 7.32
C SER A 55 -1.71 -12.28 8.30
N GLY A 56 -2.40 -12.47 9.42
CA GLY A 56 -1.96 -13.35 10.49
C GLY A 56 -0.93 -12.72 11.44
N THR A 57 -0.60 -11.43 11.26
CA THR A 57 0.29 -10.68 12.16
C THR A 57 -0.45 -9.53 12.79
N ASP A 58 -0.01 -9.08 13.96
CA ASP A 58 -0.64 -7.94 14.66
C ASP A 58 -0.33 -6.61 13.97
N PHE A 59 0.85 -6.49 13.38
CA PHE A 59 1.32 -5.29 12.68
C PHE A 59 1.90 -5.67 11.33
N CYS A 60 2.00 -4.67 10.45
CA CYS A 60 2.57 -4.85 9.12
C CYS A 60 4.08 -5.06 9.23
N GLU A 61 4.60 -6.09 8.55
CA GLU A 61 6.02 -6.40 8.50
C GLU A 61 6.55 -6.35 7.06
N VAL A 62 5.84 -5.64 6.19
CA VAL A 62 6.21 -5.46 4.79
C VAL A 62 6.98 -4.15 4.63
N GLU A 63 8.11 -4.23 3.93
CA GLU A 63 8.88 -3.04 3.54
C GLU A 63 8.16 -2.32 2.41
N HIS A 64 8.07 -1.00 2.49
CA HIS A 64 7.36 -0.20 1.49
C HIS A 64 8.25 0.89 0.90
N LEU A 65 8.10 1.12 -0.40
CA LEU A 65 8.61 2.30 -1.09
C LEU A 65 7.51 2.78 -2.00
N GLY A 66 7.10 4.03 -1.86
CA GLY A 66 5.97 4.51 -2.64
C GLY A 66 5.80 6.02 -2.58
N MET A 67 4.65 6.46 -3.10
CA MET A 67 4.29 7.87 -3.16
C MET A 67 2.82 8.05 -2.82
N VAL A 68 2.52 9.03 -1.96
CA VAL A 68 1.14 9.40 -1.65
C VAL A 68 0.57 10.26 -2.77
N ILE A 69 -0.57 9.87 -3.31
CA ILE A 69 -1.27 10.62 -4.37
C ILE A 69 -2.30 11.56 -3.76
N SER A 70 -3.09 11.10 -2.80
CA SER A 70 -4.10 11.93 -2.14
C SER A 70 -4.32 11.47 -0.70
N GLY A 71 -4.83 12.38 0.12
CA GLY A 71 -5.09 12.12 1.53
C GLY A 71 -3.82 12.07 2.37
N SER A 72 -3.97 11.58 3.60
CA SER A 72 -2.84 11.43 4.52
C SER A 72 -3.06 10.22 5.43
N ALA A 73 -1.95 9.63 5.87
CA ALA A 73 -1.95 8.48 6.75
C ALA A 73 -0.77 8.54 7.70
N THR A 74 -0.78 7.67 8.68
CA THR A 74 0.29 7.57 9.67
C THR A 74 1.14 6.34 9.43
N VAL A 75 2.33 6.34 10.03
CA VAL A 75 3.16 5.14 10.22
C VAL A 75 3.60 5.14 11.68
N ASP A 76 3.27 4.09 12.39
CA ASP A 76 3.52 3.95 13.83
C ASP A 76 4.32 2.68 14.10
N PHE A 77 5.60 2.85 14.48
CA PHE A 77 6.49 1.73 14.80
C PHE A 77 6.36 1.25 16.24
N GLN A 78 5.38 1.76 16.99
CA GLN A 78 5.15 1.40 18.39
C GLN A 78 6.29 1.85 19.32
N ASP A 79 7.02 2.88 18.92
CA ASP A 79 8.15 3.44 19.70
C ASP A 79 7.81 4.80 20.32
N GLY A 80 6.54 5.19 20.30
CA GLY A 80 6.08 6.48 20.83
C GLY A 80 6.15 7.63 19.83
N LYS A 81 6.63 7.36 18.62
CA LYS A 81 6.69 8.36 17.55
C LYS A 81 5.74 7.96 16.42
N ILE A 82 4.92 8.90 15.98
CA ILE A 82 4.00 8.69 14.87
C ILE A 82 4.42 9.58 13.72
N HIS A 83 4.67 8.98 12.58
CA HIS A 83 5.03 9.70 11.36
C HIS A 83 3.78 9.91 10.53
N THR A 84 3.72 11.03 9.81
CA THR A 84 2.60 11.33 8.90
C THR A 84 3.13 11.42 7.48
N VAL A 85 2.45 10.75 6.57
CA VAL A 85 2.69 10.87 5.13
C VAL A 85 1.47 11.51 4.48
N LYS A 86 1.70 12.42 3.53
CA LYS A 86 0.63 13.19 2.90
C LYS A 86 0.87 13.33 1.41
N SER A 87 -0.13 13.80 0.70
CA SER A 87 -0.10 13.99 -0.76
C SER A 87 1.21 14.60 -1.23
N GLY A 88 1.86 13.94 -2.18
CA GLY A 88 3.14 14.33 -2.75
C GLY A 88 4.36 13.76 -2.06
N ASP A 89 4.23 13.20 -0.86
CA ASP A 89 5.37 12.58 -0.18
C ASP A 89 5.78 11.28 -0.85
N ILE A 90 7.09 11.09 -0.99
CA ILE A 90 7.68 9.81 -1.33
C ILE A 90 8.14 9.19 -0.01
N PHE A 91 7.69 7.98 0.26
CA PHE A 91 7.95 7.33 1.54
C PHE A 91 8.75 6.06 1.39
N TYR A 92 9.62 5.81 2.34
CA TYR A 92 10.23 4.52 2.59
C TYR A 92 9.85 4.08 4.00
N VAL A 93 9.32 2.87 4.14
CA VAL A 93 8.96 2.28 5.43
C VAL A 93 9.65 0.93 5.54
N SER A 94 10.47 0.75 6.58
CA SER A 94 11.18 -0.51 6.79
C SER A 94 10.22 -1.65 7.16
N SER A 95 10.72 -2.88 7.11
CA SER A 95 9.96 -4.07 7.50
C SER A 95 9.77 -4.22 9.02
N LYS A 96 10.31 -3.31 9.82
CA LYS A 96 10.06 -3.29 11.25
C LYS A 96 8.56 -3.21 11.50
N PRO A 97 7.99 -4.01 12.41
CA PRO A 97 6.55 -4.02 12.64
C PRO A 97 5.97 -2.63 12.88
N HIS A 98 4.93 -2.29 12.15
CA HIS A 98 4.30 -0.97 12.20
C HIS A 98 2.80 -1.05 11.94
N ASP A 99 2.08 -0.08 12.51
CA ASP A 99 0.68 0.15 12.24
C ASP A 99 0.55 1.39 11.34
N SER A 100 -0.62 1.58 10.78
CA SER A 100 -0.93 2.72 9.92
C SER A 100 -2.43 2.95 9.94
N TRP A 101 -2.86 4.21 9.88
CA TRP A 101 -4.27 4.56 9.76
C TRP A 101 -4.43 5.85 8.95
N VAL A 102 -5.60 5.96 8.33
CA VAL A 102 -5.96 7.15 7.54
C VAL A 102 -6.30 8.30 8.47
N LEU A 103 -5.79 9.47 8.15
CA LEU A 103 -6.11 10.71 8.87
C LEU A 103 -7.19 11.49 8.13
N GLY A 104 -8.06 12.16 8.90
CA GLY A 104 -9.06 13.05 8.34
C GLY A 104 -10.20 12.34 7.61
N ASP A 105 -10.90 13.11 6.79
CA ASP A 105 -12.13 12.67 6.11
C ASP A 105 -11.93 12.40 4.62
N GLU A 106 -10.70 12.54 4.13
CA GLU A 106 -10.37 12.33 2.72
C GLU A 106 -9.88 10.90 2.50
N GLU A 107 -10.27 10.31 1.37
CA GLU A 107 -9.79 9.01 0.95
C GLU A 107 -8.28 9.09 0.71
N TYR A 108 -7.56 8.07 1.18
CA TYR A 108 -6.11 7.96 1.02
C TYR A 108 -5.79 7.10 -0.20
N VAL A 109 -4.92 7.61 -1.07
CA VAL A 109 -4.43 6.86 -2.24
C VAL A 109 -2.92 6.94 -2.28
N SER A 110 -2.25 5.78 -2.41
CA SER A 110 -0.79 5.74 -2.59
C SER A 110 -0.40 4.70 -3.62
N ILE A 111 0.74 4.93 -4.26
CA ILE A 111 1.33 4.00 -5.22
C ILE A 111 2.55 3.35 -4.55
N HIS A 112 2.67 2.02 -4.68
CA HIS A 112 3.72 1.23 -4.05
C HIS A 112 4.58 0.57 -5.12
N PHE A 113 5.89 0.82 -5.08
CA PHE A 113 6.87 0.26 -5.98
C PHE A 113 7.63 -0.92 -5.36
N LEU A 114 7.64 -1.01 -4.03
CA LEU A 114 8.27 -2.09 -3.27
C LEU A 114 7.28 -2.62 -2.24
N GLY A 115 7.23 -3.93 -2.09
CA GLY A 115 6.36 -4.60 -1.13
C GLY A 115 4.94 -4.86 -1.60
N ALA A 116 4.60 -4.45 -2.83
CA ALA A 116 3.24 -4.59 -3.34
C ALA A 116 2.77 -6.05 -3.40
N GLU A 117 3.64 -6.98 -3.80
CA GLU A 117 3.26 -8.39 -3.96
C GLU A 117 2.85 -9.04 -2.64
N ASP A 118 3.46 -8.61 -1.54
CA ASP A 118 3.28 -9.25 -0.22
C ASP A 118 2.22 -8.54 0.63
N TYR A 119 1.74 -7.39 0.18
CA TYR A 119 0.86 -6.57 0.99
C TYR A 119 -0.60 -7.02 0.91
N ALA A 120 -1.25 -7.15 2.06
CA ALA A 120 -2.66 -7.56 2.19
C ALA A 120 -2.96 -8.90 1.49
N ASP A 121 -1.97 -9.76 1.45
CA ASP A 121 -2.04 -11.07 0.78
C ASP A 121 -2.76 -12.11 1.65
#